data_4fb237897448b402bc60fbd01c084d19
#
_entry.id   4fb237897448b402bc60fbd01c084d19
#
_cell.length_a   1.000
_cell.length_b   1.000
_cell.length_c   1.000
_cell.angle_alpha   90.00
_cell.angle_beta   90.00
_cell.angle_gamma   90.00
#
_symmetry.space_group_name_H-M   'P 1'
#
loop_
_entity.id
_entity.type
_entity.pdbx_description
1 polymer ?
#
loop_
_entity_poly.entity_id
_entity_poly.type
_entity_poly.pdbx_seq_one_letter_code
_entity_poly.pdbx_strand_id
1 'polypeptide(L)'
;NYMLARPGRHVADVAVLYPIQTQYAGHYLDGEKGFYQGGVEVPNTDYLAVSRILTDELGTDFTYLHPEVLDDRCSVSDGKLEMSNSINCEQYTTLILPSVKTISLSNMKKVEQAWKAGVNVIFTTQVPTQSADLYVVDDSITSIVERMLNGENGRKAIFVETPTVQTLNNALTSYTIPDVTFAGGSHPFNYIHKVIDNHHLYYFGNIDVSEATNTIILKHSLSSAVLMDPHTGGTKQAQLKTMEDGRTAISIHLYPNQSVFLVDDGLVNQNGMQEEAESERSSYRS
;
A
#
# COMPACT_ATOMS: atom_id res chain seq x y z
N ASN A 1 7.07 -1.98 18.78
CA ASN A 1 7.95 -1.25 17.81
C ASN A 1 9.10 -2.11 17.26
N TYR A 2 9.76 -2.95 18.09
CA TYR A 2 10.92 -3.76 17.65
C TYR A 2 10.60 -4.64 16.43
N MET A 3 9.51 -5.39 16.46
CA MET A 3 9.12 -6.28 15.36
C MET A 3 8.85 -5.51 14.06
N LEU A 4 8.18 -4.37 14.13
CA LEU A 4 7.92 -3.53 12.94
C LEU A 4 9.18 -2.82 12.43
N ALA A 5 10.14 -2.54 13.31
CA ALA A 5 11.41 -1.89 12.95
C ALA A 5 12.44 -2.86 12.33
N ARG A 6 12.24 -4.18 12.44
CA ARG A 6 13.17 -5.16 11.83
C ARG A 6 13.30 -4.94 10.33
N PRO A 7 14.51 -5.09 9.78
CA PRO A 7 14.72 -5.09 8.33
C PRO A 7 13.79 -6.12 7.67
N GLY A 8 13.18 -5.75 6.56
CA GLY A 8 12.26 -6.60 5.83
C GLY A 8 11.46 -5.78 4.82
N ARG A 9 10.88 -6.45 3.84
CA ARG A 9 10.07 -5.81 2.81
C ARG A 9 8.68 -5.52 3.36
N HIS A 10 8.24 -4.26 3.30
CA HIS A 10 6.83 -3.90 3.46
C HIS A 10 6.04 -4.44 2.25
N VAL A 11 4.90 -5.03 2.50
CA VAL A 11 4.03 -5.57 1.46
C VAL A 11 2.84 -4.64 1.28
N ALA A 12 2.91 -3.85 0.22
CA ALA A 12 1.80 -3.07 -0.30
C ALA A 12 1.75 -3.27 -1.81
N ASP A 13 0.69 -3.89 -2.31
CA ASP A 13 0.54 -4.14 -3.76
C ASP A 13 0.28 -2.86 -4.55
N VAL A 14 -0.09 -1.77 -3.87
CA VAL A 14 -0.50 -0.48 -4.44
C VAL A 14 0.52 0.60 -4.15
N ALA A 15 1.00 1.28 -5.19
CA ALA A 15 1.71 2.54 -5.08
C ALA A 15 0.79 3.70 -5.52
N VAL A 16 0.89 4.83 -4.84
CA VAL A 16 0.19 6.07 -5.20
C VAL A 16 1.22 7.12 -5.52
N LEU A 17 1.24 7.62 -6.76
CA LEU A 17 2.15 8.70 -7.14
C LEU A 17 1.76 9.98 -6.41
N TYR A 18 2.68 10.54 -5.61
CA TYR A 18 2.42 11.80 -4.93
C TYR A 18 2.39 12.96 -5.95
N PRO A 19 1.27 13.68 -6.11
CA PRO A 19 1.05 14.60 -7.22
C PRO A 19 1.73 15.97 -7.02
N ILE A 20 2.98 16.00 -6.51
CA ILE A 20 3.66 17.24 -6.12
C ILE A 20 3.85 18.22 -7.29
N GLN A 21 4.11 17.71 -8.50
CA GLN A 21 4.27 18.56 -9.68
C GLN A 21 2.96 19.24 -10.07
N THR A 22 1.83 18.53 -9.97
CA THR A 22 0.48 19.09 -10.14
C THR A 22 0.16 20.11 -9.06
N GLN A 23 0.54 19.83 -7.81
CA GLN A 23 0.35 20.74 -6.69
C GLN A 23 1.11 22.07 -6.93
N TYR A 24 2.38 22.01 -7.32
CA TYR A 24 3.16 23.19 -7.61
C TYR A 24 2.65 23.98 -8.82
N ALA A 25 2.26 23.29 -9.90
CA ALA A 25 1.74 23.91 -11.10
C ALA A 25 0.36 24.56 -10.90
N GLY A 26 -0.47 24.02 -10.00
CA GLY A 26 -1.81 24.50 -9.71
C GLY A 26 -1.91 25.48 -8.53
N HIS A 27 -0.79 25.80 -7.88
CA HIS A 27 -0.79 26.68 -6.72
C HIS A 27 -0.83 28.16 -7.14
N TYR A 28 -1.86 28.87 -6.67
CA TYR A 28 -2.00 30.31 -6.89
C TYR A 28 -1.64 31.08 -5.62
N LEU A 29 -0.84 32.12 -5.77
CA LEU A 29 -0.53 33.10 -4.71
C LEU A 29 -1.55 34.26 -4.79
N ASP A 30 -2.82 33.98 -4.54
CA ASP A 30 -3.89 34.99 -4.64
C ASP A 30 -4.13 35.80 -3.34
N GLY A 31 -3.37 35.56 -2.30
CA GLY A 31 -3.36 36.35 -1.08
C GLY A 31 -4.53 36.14 -0.10
N GLU A 32 -5.62 35.49 -0.48
CA GLU A 32 -6.76 35.28 0.41
C GLU A 32 -6.59 34.07 1.35
N LYS A 33 -5.82 33.08 0.95
CA LYS A 33 -5.46 31.91 1.78
C LYS A 33 -3.97 31.69 1.71
N GLY A 34 -3.25 32.36 2.60
CA GLY A 34 -1.80 32.27 2.64
C GLY A 34 -1.31 30.83 2.83
N PHE A 35 -0.18 30.53 2.25
CA PHE A 35 0.57 29.27 2.32
C PHE A 35 0.68 28.67 3.75
N TYR A 36 0.59 29.50 4.78
CA TYR A 36 0.69 29.12 6.19
C TYR A 36 -0.63 28.78 6.89
N GLN A 37 -1.78 28.87 6.20
CA GLN A 37 -3.09 28.63 6.79
C GLN A 37 -3.67 27.25 6.44
N GLY A 38 -2.85 26.22 6.36
CA GLY A 38 -3.32 24.86 6.16
C GLY A 38 -3.45 24.42 4.71
N GLY A 39 -2.78 25.13 3.82
CA GLY A 39 -2.67 24.76 2.40
C GLY A 39 -3.95 25.01 1.60
N VAL A 40 -3.85 25.72 0.52
CA VAL A 40 -4.92 25.76 -0.48
C VAL A 40 -4.86 24.43 -1.21
N GLU A 41 -5.92 23.65 -1.10
CA GLU A 41 -6.07 22.45 -1.93
C GLU A 41 -6.13 22.88 -3.38
N VAL A 42 -5.21 22.41 -4.20
CA VAL A 42 -5.20 22.68 -5.63
C VAL A 42 -6.50 22.16 -6.23
N PRO A 43 -7.22 22.93 -7.04
CA PRO A 43 -8.50 22.50 -7.60
C PRO A 43 -8.39 21.14 -8.30
N ASN A 44 -9.40 20.29 -8.05
CA ASN A 44 -9.52 18.94 -8.58
C ASN A 44 -8.44 17.94 -8.11
N THR A 45 -7.69 18.24 -7.05
CA THR A 45 -6.84 17.21 -6.44
C THR A 45 -7.68 16.24 -5.61
N ASP A 46 -7.31 14.98 -5.64
CA ASP A 46 -8.05 13.91 -4.96
C ASP A 46 -7.17 12.92 -4.19
N TYR A 47 -5.86 13.16 -4.12
CA TYR A 47 -4.93 12.20 -3.54
C TYR A 47 -5.23 11.86 -2.07
N LEU A 48 -5.72 12.83 -1.28
CA LEU A 48 -6.15 12.59 0.10
C LEU A 48 -7.47 11.78 0.15
N ALA A 49 -8.40 12.07 -0.76
CA ALA A 49 -9.66 11.33 -0.85
C ALA A 49 -9.41 9.88 -1.30
N VAL A 50 -8.57 9.67 -2.32
CA VAL A 50 -8.15 8.36 -2.79
C VAL A 50 -7.47 7.58 -1.66
N SER A 51 -6.54 8.20 -0.93
CA SER A 51 -5.86 7.56 0.18
C SER A 51 -6.80 7.14 1.29
N ARG A 52 -7.74 8.02 1.65
CA ARG A 52 -8.78 7.70 2.64
C ARG A 52 -9.65 6.53 2.18
N ILE A 53 -10.06 6.49 0.91
CA ILE A 53 -10.82 5.35 0.38
C ILE A 53 -9.98 4.06 0.49
N LEU A 54 -8.69 4.10 0.16
CA LEU A 54 -7.82 2.94 0.26
C LEU A 54 -7.71 2.44 1.70
N THR A 55 -7.37 3.33 2.64
CA THR A 55 -7.11 2.94 4.04
C THR A 55 -8.38 2.73 4.85
N ASP A 56 -9.29 3.72 4.85
CA ASP A 56 -10.39 3.75 5.80
C ASP A 56 -11.61 2.95 5.32
N GLU A 57 -11.76 2.80 3.98
CA GLU A 57 -12.96 2.18 3.41
C GLU A 57 -12.66 0.79 2.79
N LEU A 58 -11.50 0.62 2.17
CA LEU A 58 -11.13 -0.64 1.53
C LEU A 58 -10.15 -1.48 2.35
N GLY A 59 -9.54 -0.91 3.39
CA GLY A 59 -8.53 -1.59 4.18
C GLY A 59 -7.33 -2.02 3.33
N THR A 60 -6.97 -1.22 2.31
CA THR A 60 -5.87 -1.51 1.39
C THR A 60 -4.65 -0.69 1.78
N ASP A 61 -3.57 -1.37 2.11
CA ASP A 61 -2.29 -0.73 2.38
C ASP A 61 -1.64 -0.27 1.07
N PHE A 62 -0.94 0.88 1.11
CA PHE A 62 -0.28 1.46 -0.04
C PHE A 62 0.97 2.26 0.35
N THR A 63 1.82 2.55 -0.62
CA THR A 63 2.99 3.43 -0.45
C THR A 63 2.86 4.64 -1.37
N TYR A 64 3.08 5.85 -0.82
CA TYR A 64 3.28 7.02 -1.66
C TYR A 64 4.65 6.96 -2.33
N LEU A 65 4.67 7.14 -3.66
CA LEU A 65 5.90 7.33 -4.43
C LEU A 65 6.06 8.81 -4.79
N HIS A 66 7.17 9.40 -4.37
CA HIS A 66 7.58 10.71 -4.86
C HIS A 66 8.05 10.59 -6.32
N PRO A 67 7.79 11.59 -7.20
CA PRO A 67 8.25 11.57 -8.60
C PRO A 67 9.75 11.28 -8.77
N GLU A 68 10.60 11.85 -7.93
CA GLU A 68 12.05 11.57 -7.95
C GLU A 68 12.36 10.11 -7.60
N VAL A 69 11.64 9.53 -6.63
CA VAL A 69 11.80 8.13 -6.26
C VAL A 69 11.37 7.22 -7.41
N LEU A 70 10.29 7.58 -8.11
CA LEU A 70 9.84 6.85 -9.30
C LEU A 70 10.93 6.80 -10.38
N ASP A 71 11.63 7.91 -10.64
CA ASP A 71 12.69 7.97 -11.64
C ASP A 71 13.97 7.29 -11.17
N ASP A 72 14.45 7.62 -9.97
CA ASP A 72 15.80 7.29 -9.50
C ASP A 72 15.91 5.91 -8.86
N ARG A 73 14.83 5.42 -8.23
CA ARG A 73 14.85 4.19 -7.42
C ARG A 73 13.94 3.09 -7.89
N CYS A 74 13.04 3.38 -8.84
CA CYS A 74 12.13 2.37 -9.35
C CYS A 74 12.65 1.74 -10.63
N SER A 75 12.61 0.42 -10.66
CA SER A 75 12.80 -0.42 -11.85
C SER A 75 11.52 -1.18 -12.17
N VAL A 76 11.43 -1.73 -13.36
CA VAL A 76 10.28 -2.50 -13.79
C VAL A 76 10.73 -3.91 -14.15
N SER A 77 10.15 -4.92 -13.51
CA SER A 77 10.46 -6.33 -13.72
C SER A 77 9.21 -7.20 -13.47
N ASP A 78 8.99 -8.18 -14.33
CA ASP A 78 7.98 -9.24 -14.17
C ASP A 78 6.56 -8.74 -13.77
N GLY A 79 6.11 -7.67 -14.41
CA GLY A 79 4.79 -7.09 -14.15
C GLY A 79 4.68 -6.32 -12.84
N LYS A 80 5.82 -5.95 -12.26
CA LYS A 80 5.90 -5.17 -11.03
C LYS A 80 6.73 -3.93 -11.20
N LEU A 81 6.37 -2.89 -10.48
CA LEU A 81 7.18 -1.72 -10.22
C LEU A 81 7.94 -1.98 -8.92
N GLU A 82 9.26 -2.09 -9.00
CA GLU A 82 10.13 -2.39 -7.86
C GLU A 82 10.84 -1.11 -7.40
N MET A 83 10.67 -0.77 -6.13
CA MET A 83 11.32 0.38 -5.51
C MET A 83 12.42 -0.10 -4.57
N SER A 84 13.67 0.16 -4.95
CA SER A 84 14.84 -0.21 -4.15
C SER A 84 15.18 0.86 -3.12
N ASN A 85 15.45 0.44 -1.91
CA ASN A 85 16.03 1.26 -0.86
C ASN A 85 17.27 0.57 -0.25
N SER A 86 17.88 1.16 0.78
CA SER A 86 19.12 0.64 1.38
C SER A 86 18.94 -0.68 2.15
N ILE A 87 17.70 -1.10 2.41
CA ILE A 87 17.39 -2.25 3.28
C ILE A 87 16.67 -3.34 2.50
N ASN A 88 15.74 -2.97 1.61
CA ASN A 88 14.85 -3.90 0.94
C ASN A 88 14.40 -3.38 -0.42
N CYS A 89 13.62 -4.18 -1.13
CA CYS A 89 12.94 -3.81 -2.36
C CYS A 89 11.44 -3.98 -2.16
N GLU A 90 10.68 -2.89 -2.29
CA GLU A 90 9.22 -2.94 -2.32
C GLU A 90 8.73 -3.19 -3.75
N GLN A 91 7.61 -3.88 -3.89
CA GLN A 91 7.09 -4.34 -5.17
C GLN A 91 5.61 -3.99 -5.28
N TYR A 92 5.24 -3.27 -6.34
CA TYR A 92 3.87 -2.84 -6.58
C TYR A 92 3.35 -3.45 -7.88
N THR A 93 2.15 -3.98 -7.84
CA THR A 93 1.41 -4.50 -9.02
C THR A 93 0.44 -3.48 -9.60
N THR A 94 0.15 -2.43 -8.83
CA THR A 94 -0.76 -1.34 -9.21
C THR A 94 -0.13 0.01 -8.89
N LEU A 95 -0.21 0.94 -9.83
CA LEU A 95 0.19 2.34 -9.67
C LEU A 95 -1.01 3.25 -9.91
N ILE A 96 -1.37 4.05 -8.91
CA ILE A 96 -2.44 5.04 -9.00
C ILE A 96 -1.82 6.42 -9.20
N LEU A 97 -2.31 7.17 -10.20
CA LEU A 97 -2.00 8.57 -10.42
C LEU A 97 -3.21 9.41 -10.00
N PRO A 98 -3.24 9.90 -8.73
CA PRO A 98 -4.40 10.59 -8.20
C PRO A 98 -4.45 12.03 -8.73
N SER A 99 -5.43 12.32 -9.57
CA SER A 99 -5.68 13.65 -10.14
C SER A 99 -4.40 14.35 -10.67
N VAL A 100 -3.51 13.58 -11.28
CA VAL A 100 -2.27 14.13 -11.84
C VAL A 100 -2.57 14.82 -13.15
N LYS A 101 -2.42 16.17 -13.19
CA LYS A 101 -2.54 17.00 -14.40
C LYS A 101 -1.18 17.29 -15.02
N THR A 102 -0.22 17.67 -14.19
CA THR A 102 1.15 18.05 -14.59
C THR A 102 2.13 16.99 -14.11
N ILE A 103 2.94 16.48 -15.02
CA ILE A 103 3.92 15.42 -14.76
C ILE A 103 5.15 15.61 -15.66
N SER A 104 6.35 15.28 -15.18
CA SER A 104 7.55 15.27 -16.02
C SER A 104 7.48 14.17 -17.09
N LEU A 105 8.12 14.41 -18.24
CA LEU A 105 8.16 13.41 -19.30
C LEU A 105 8.91 12.14 -18.87
N SER A 106 9.92 12.26 -18.02
CA SER A 106 10.64 11.12 -17.44
C SER A 106 9.71 10.22 -16.62
N ASN A 107 8.96 10.81 -15.68
CA ASN A 107 7.98 10.07 -14.90
C ASN A 107 6.90 9.45 -15.78
N MET A 108 6.35 10.19 -16.76
CA MET A 108 5.30 9.64 -17.63
C MET A 108 5.80 8.46 -18.47
N LYS A 109 7.04 8.52 -18.97
CA LYS A 109 7.69 7.39 -19.65
C LYS A 109 7.91 6.19 -18.72
N LYS A 110 8.26 6.42 -17.45
CA LYS A 110 8.40 5.36 -16.45
C LYS A 110 7.05 4.70 -16.15
N VAL A 111 5.98 5.49 -16.03
CA VAL A 111 4.60 4.98 -15.89
C VAL A 111 4.20 4.13 -17.09
N GLU A 112 4.47 4.60 -18.31
CA GLU A 112 4.20 3.83 -19.54
C GLU A 112 5.01 2.54 -19.59
N GLN A 113 6.29 2.58 -19.21
CA GLN A 113 7.14 1.40 -19.14
C GLN A 113 6.57 0.37 -18.15
N ALA A 114 6.18 0.81 -16.96
CA ALA A 114 5.55 -0.04 -15.95
C ALA A 114 4.25 -0.67 -16.49
N TRP A 115 3.39 0.13 -17.11
CA TRP A 115 2.15 -0.35 -17.72
C TRP A 115 2.41 -1.39 -18.82
N LYS A 116 3.35 -1.14 -19.73
CA LYS A 116 3.73 -2.09 -20.80
C LYS A 116 4.26 -3.41 -20.25
N ALA A 117 4.97 -3.36 -19.14
CA ALA A 117 5.52 -4.54 -18.49
C ALA A 117 4.53 -5.33 -17.64
N GLY A 118 3.33 -4.79 -17.40
CA GLY A 118 2.30 -5.54 -16.69
C GLY A 118 1.75 -4.90 -15.43
N VAL A 119 2.31 -3.77 -14.97
CA VAL A 119 1.76 -3.03 -13.83
C VAL A 119 0.41 -2.42 -14.23
N ASN A 120 -0.58 -2.53 -13.34
CA ASN A 120 -1.87 -1.90 -13.54
C ASN A 120 -1.75 -0.41 -13.25
N VAL A 121 -2.26 0.42 -14.15
CA VAL A 121 -2.24 1.87 -13.98
C VAL A 121 -3.66 2.39 -13.91
N ILE A 122 -3.94 3.16 -12.85
CA ILE A 122 -5.23 3.79 -12.59
C ILE A 122 -5.01 5.31 -12.51
N PHE A 123 -5.73 6.04 -13.33
CA PHE A 123 -5.85 7.50 -13.23
C PHE A 123 -7.16 7.84 -12.53
N THR A 124 -7.16 8.86 -11.66
CA THR A 124 -8.39 9.32 -11.01
C THR A 124 -8.66 10.79 -11.29
N THR A 125 -9.93 11.18 -11.36
CA THR A 125 -10.47 12.54 -11.52
C THR A 125 -10.01 13.25 -12.79
N GLN A 126 -8.72 13.27 -13.09
CA GLN A 126 -8.14 13.83 -14.32
C GLN A 126 -6.89 13.04 -14.71
N VAL A 127 -6.55 13.13 -15.99
CA VAL A 127 -5.35 12.50 -16.54
C VAL A 127 -4.25 13.53 -16.80
N PRO A 128 -2.98 13.11 -16.88
CA PRO A 128 -1.89 14.01 -17.23
C PRO A 128 -2.09 14.64 -18.61
N THR A 129 -2.03 15.97 -18.67
CA THR A 129 -2.19 16.77 -19.89
C THR A 129 -1.10 17.84 -20.07
N GLN A 130 -0.26 18.04 -19.05
CA GLN A 130 0.76 19.09 -19.04
C GLN A 130 2.12 18.53 -18.64
N SER A 131 3.16 19.02 -19.32
CA SER A 131 4.54 18.72 -18.93
C SER A 131 4.99 19.61 -17.78
N ALA A 132 5.66 19.01 -16.80
CA ALA A 132 6.38 19.75 -15.75
C ALA A 132 7.76 20.23 -16.22
N ASP A 133 8.23 19.77 -17.38
CA ASP A 133 9.57 20.04 -17.87
C ASP A 133 9.58 21.28 -18.76
N LEU A 134 10.58 22.15 -18.60
CA LEU A 134 10.81 23.25 -19.51
C LEU A 134 11.16 22.71 -20.92
N TYR A 135 10.60 23.33 -21.93
CA TYR A 135 10.82 23.00 -23.34
C TYR A 135 10.29 21.64 -23.82
N VAL A 136 9.56 20.91 -23.00
CA VAL A 136 8.83 19.71 -23.40
C VAL A 136 7.40 20.10 -23.73
N VAL A 137 6.94 19.73 -24.92
CA VAL A 137 5.56 20.01 -25.35
C VAL A 137 4.57 19.06 -24.67
N ASP A 138 3.41 19.56 -24.32
CA ASP A 138 2.34 18.80 -23.64
C ASP A 138 1.86 17.60 -24.46
N ASP A 139 1.92 17.67 -25.78
CA ASP A 139 1.56 16.56 -26.69
C ASP A 139 2.39 15.30 -26.41
N SER A 140 3.60 15.44 -25.89
CA SER A 140 4.41 14.29 -25.48
C SER A 140 3.80 13.52 -24.32
N ILE A 141 3.11 14.22 -23.41
CA ILE A 141 2.41 13.62 -22.26
C ILE A 141 1.08 13.02 -22.73
N THR A 142 0.26 13.82 -23.42
CA THR A 142 -1.09 13.41 -23.85
C THR A 142 -1.05 12.20 -24.78
N SER A 143 -0.08 12.12 -25.70
CA SER A 143 0.10 10.97 -26.58
C SER A 143 0.39 9.66 -25.84
N ILE A 144 1.12 9.69 -24.72
CA ILE A 144 1.37 8.53 -23.88
C ILE A 144 0.07 8.13 -23.16
N VAL A 145 -0.61 9.10 -22.56
CA VAL A 145 -1.89 8.86 -21.84
C VAL A 145 -2.94 8.26 -22.77
N GLU A 146 -3.12 8.83 -23.96
CA GLU A 146 -4.08 8.32 -24.97
C GLU A 146 -3.77 6.89 -25.36
N ARG A 147 -2.51 6.56 -25.60
CA ARG A 147 -2.08 5.20 -25.93
C ARG A 147 -2.40 4.21 -24.81
N MET A 148 -2.15 4.60 -23.55
CA MET A 148 -2.45 3.77 -22.39
C MET A 148 -3.95 3.57 -22.18
N LEU A 149 -4.76 4.62 -22.38
CA LEU A 149 -6.22 4.58 -22.24
C LEU A 149 -6.91 3.88 -23.40
N ASN A 150 -6.39 3.98 -24.63
CA ASN A 150 -6.90 3.23 -25.77
C ASN A 150 -6.54 1.75 -25.69
N GLY A 151 -5.42 1.45 -25.05
CA GLY A 151 -4.91 0.10 -24.84
C GLY A 151 -3.99 -0.38 -25.96
N GLU A 152 -3.07 -1.24 -25.59
CA GLU A 152 -2.11 -1.88 -26.49
C GLU A 152 -1.87 -3.33 -26.01
N ASN A 153 -1.76 -4.28 -26.94
CA ASN A 153 -1.49 -5.69 -26.65
C ASN A 153 -2.45 -6.32 -25.60
N GLY A 154 -3.73 -5.94 -25.66
CA GLY A 154 -4.75 -6.45 -24.74
C GLY A 154 -4.73 -5.81 -23.33
N ARG A 155 -3.88 -4.83 -23.09
CA ARG A 155 -3.79 -4.09 -21.83
C ARG A 155 -4.32 -2.68 -22.00
N LYS A 156 -5.00 -2.19 -20.97
CA LYS A 156 -5.58 -0.85 -20.94
C LYS A 156 -5.42 -0.27 -19.54
N ALA A 157 -4.98 0.98 -19.44
CA ALA A 157 -5.05 1.73 -18.18
C ALA A 157 -6.50 2.08 -17.85
N ILE A 158 -6.82 2.18 -16.57
CA ILE A 158 -8.17 2.52 -16.10
C ILE A 158 -8.23 4.00 -15.77
N PHE A 159 -9.32 4.67 -16.20
CA PHE A 159 -9.66 6.01 -15.75
C PHE A 159 -10.90 5.97 -14.88
N VAL A 160 -10.79 6.43 -13.64
CA VAL A 160 -11.87 6.57 -12.66
C VAL A 160 -12.18 8.06 -12.52
N GLU A 161 -13.14 8.56 -13.29
CA GLU A 161 -13.51 9.98 -13.33
C GLU A 161 -13.93 10.51 -11.96
N THR A 162 -14.68 9.71 -11.20
CA THR A 162 -15.11 10.05 -9.84
C THR A 162 -14.73 8.91 -8.91
N PRO A 163 -13.64 9.04 -8.12
CA PRO A 163 -13.24 8.01 -7.17
C PRO A 163 -14.25 7.94 -6.02
N THR A 164 -14.86 6.78 -5.92
CA THR A 164 -15.71 6.36 -4.81
C THR A 164 -15.21 5.01 -4.30
N VAL A 165 -15.67 4.56 -3.15
CA VAL A 165 -15.35 3.23 -2.62
C VAL A 165 -15.62 2.15 -3.69
N GLN A 166 -16.78 2.20 -4.33
CA GLN A 166 -17.18 1.20 -5.33
C GLN A 166 -16.33 1.28 -6.60
N THR A 167 -16.11 2.47 -7.17
CA THR A 167 -15.38 2.62 -8.43
C THR A 167 -13.91 2.28 -8.28
N LEU A 168 -13.30 2.68 -7.16
CA LEU A 168 -11.89 2.38 -6.87
C LEU A 168 -11.70 0.90 -6.55
N ASN A 169 -12.61 0.30 -5.76
CA ASN A 169 -12.57 -1.14 -5.48
C ASN A 169 -12.69 -1.97 -6.76
N ASN A 170 -13.61 -1.61 -7.66
CA ASN A 170 -13.76 -2.30 -8.95
C ASN A 170 -12.48 -2.19 -9.80
N ALA A 171 -11.84 -1.01 -9.83
CA ALA A 171 -10.60 -0.81 -10.56
C ALA A 171 -9.44 -1.66 -9.99
N LEU A 172 -9.32 -1.75 -8.67
CA LEU A 172 -8.29 -2.54 -7.99
C LEU A 172 -8.51 -4.05 -8.15
N THR A 173 -9.72 -4.53 -7.87
CA THR A 173 -10.04 -5.97 -7.86
C THR A 173 -10.11 -6.58 -9.26
N SER A 174 -10.19 -5.76 -10.30
CA SER A 174 -10.09 -6.23 -11.69
C SER A 174 -8.73 -6.90 -12.01
N TYR A 175 -7.70 -6.65 -11.18
CA TYR A 175 -6.33 -7.09 -11.50
C TYR A 175 -5.62 -7.81 -10.36
N THR A 176 -6.01 -7.61 -9.11
CA THR A 176 -5.27 -8.13 -7.95
C THR A 176 -6.20 -8.67 -6.87
N ILE A 177 -5.77 -9.75 -6.23
CA ILE A 177 -6.37 -10.21 -4.97
C ILE A 177 -5.75 -9.35 -3.87
N PRO A 178 -6.55 -8.71 -3.01
CA PRO A 178 -6.03 -7.95 -1.87
C PRO A 178 -5.15 -8.81 -0.97
N ASP A 179 -4.08 -8.22 -0.43
CA ASP A 179 -3.16 -8.88 0.49
C ASP A 179 -3.89 -9.38 1.76
N VAL A 180 -4.76 -8.54 2.29
CA VAL A 180 -5.64 -8.84 3.42
C VAL A 180 -7.07 -8.53 3.03
N THR A 181 -7.99 -9.43 3.34
CA THR A 181 -9.44 -9.25 3.17
C THR A 181 -10.14 -9.54 4.47
N PHE A 182 -11.11 -8.69 4.84
CA PHE A 182 -11.94 -8.88 6.03
C PHE A 182 -13.29 -9.48 5.63
N ALA A 183 -13.70 -10.54 6.31
CA ALA A 183 -14.99 -11.17 6.06
C ALA A 183 -16.13 -10.19 6.39
N GLY A 184 -17.18 -10.21 5.54
CA GLY A 184 -18.34 -9.34 5.72
C GLY A 184 -18.16 -7.91 5.24
N GLY A 185 -17.01 -7.57 4.64
CA GLY A 185 -16.77 -6.28 3.96
C GLY A 185 -16.50 -5.09 4.90
N SER A 186 -16.49 -5.29 6.22
CA SER A 186 -16.00 -4.28 7.17
C SER A 186 -14.57 -4.64 7.58
N HIS A 187 -13.69 -3.64 7.70
CA HIS A 187 -12.31 -3.84 8.14
C HIS A 187 -12.09 -3.14 9.50
N PRO A 188 -12.37 -3.82 10.60
CA PRO A 188 -12.30 -3.23 11.93
C PRO A 188 -10.87 -3.06 12.45
N PHE A 189 -9.87 -3.55 11.73
CA PHE A 189 -8.47 -3.51 12.13
C PHE A 189 -7.62 -2.82 11.06
N ASN A 190 -6.74 -1.93 11.50
CA ASN A 190 -5.61 -1.53 10.67
C ASN A 190 -4.57 -2.64 10.65
N TYR A 191 -3.84 -2.79 9.55
CA TYR A 191 -2.80 -3.79 9.46
C TYR A 191 -1.53 -3.26 8.81
N ILE A 192 -0.44 -3.95 9.07
CA ILE A 192 0.84 -3.83 8.36
C ILE A 192 1.30 -5.24 8.05
N HIS A 193 1.72 -5.48 6.82
CA HIS A 193 2.33 -6.73 6.42
C HIS A 193 3.79 -6.52 6.03
N LYS A 194 4.67 -7.36 6.57
CA LYS A 194 6.09 -7.41 6.20
C LYS A 194 6.51 -8.83 5.85
N VAL A 195 7.50 -8.93 4.98
CA VAL A 195 8.23 -10.17 4.70
C VAL A 195 9.65 -9.99 5.19
N ILE A 196 10.09 -10.88 6.08
CA ILE A 196 11.42 -10.92 6.68
C ILE A 196 11.99 -12.31 6.43
N ASP A 197 13.11 -12.41 5.73
CA ASP A 197 13.76 -13.70 5.40
C ASP A 197 12.79 -14.72 4.79
N ASN A 198 11.91 -14.27 3.88
CA ASN A 198 10.83 -15.03 3.24
C ASN A 198 9.69 -15.49 4.17
N HIS A 199 9.64 -15.04 5.40
CA HIS A 199 8.56 -15.32 6.34
C HIS A 199 7.64 -14.12 6.50
N HIS A 200 6.36 -14.38 6.65
CA HIS A 200 5.32 -13.35 6.77
C HIS A 200 5.15 -12.90 8.22
N LEU A 201 5.05 -11.59 8.40
CA LEU A 201 4.73 -10.94 9.66
C LEU A 201 3.60 -9.95 9.44
N TYR A 202 2.45 -10.19 10.05
CA TYR A 202 1.32 -9.28 10.05
C TYR A 202 1.16 -8.65 11.42
N TYR A 203 0.85 -7.37 11.43
CA TYR A 203 0.40 -6.64 12.60
C TYR A 203 -1.04 -6.22 12.39
N PHE A 204 -1.91 -6.47 13.36
CA PHE A 204 -3.30 -6.00 13.37
C PHE A 204 -3.54 -5.17 14.61
N GLY A 205 -4.17 -4.02 14.46
CA GLY A 205 -4.50 -3.10 15.55
C GLY A 205 -5.94 -2.63 15.48
N ASN A 206 -6.64 -2.71 16.60
CA ASN A 206 -7.95 -2.10 16.78
C ASN A 206 -7.77 -0.71 17.38
N ILE A 207 -8.05 0.33 16.59
CA ILE A 207 -7.98 1.73 17.03
C ILE A 207 -9.34 2.31 17.42
N ASP A 208 -10.41 1.51 17.29
CA ASP A 208 -11.76 1.92 17.66
C ASP A 208 -11.95 1.86 19.19
N VAL A 209 -13.02 2.49 19.65
CA VAL A 209 -13.47 2.49 21.06
C VAL A 209 -14.24 1.23 21.44
N SER A 210 -14.59 0.39 20.47
CA SER A 210 -15.33 -0.86 20.63
C SER A 210 -14.44 -2.07 20.36
N GLU A 211 -14.69 -3.18 21.05
CA GLU A 211 -14.08 -4.45 20.70
C GLU A 211 -14.61 -4.95 19.36
N ALA A 212 -13.78 -5.67 18.63
CA ALA A 212 -14.15 -6.23 17.34
C ALA A 212 -13.63 -7.65 17.16
N THR A 213 -14.42 -8.44 16.44
CA THR A 213 -14.03 -9.78 15.98
C THR A 213 -14.23 -9.84 14.48
N ASN A 214 -13.22 -10.31 13.76
CA ASN A 214 -13.35 -10.53 12.32
C ASN A 214 -12.56 -11.75 11.87
N THR A 215 -13.04 -12.40 10.82
CA THR A 215 -12.27 -13.41 10.09
C THR A 215 -11.47 -12.71 8.99
N ILE A 216 -10.17 -12.77 9.13
CA ILE A 216 -9.20 -12.16 8.21
C ILE A 216 -8.76 -13.24 7.23
N ILE A 217 -8.77 -12.92 5.93
CA ILE A 217 -8.32 -13.78 4.86
C ILE A 217 -7.03 -13.17 4.29
N LEU A 218 -5.93 -13.89 4.45
CA LEU A 218 -4.61 -13.52 3.96
C LEU A 218 -4.41 -14.09 2.56
N LYS A 219 -3.89 -13.29 1.65
CA LYS A 219 -3.52 -13.68 0.27
C LYS A 219 -2.54 -14.85 0.26
N HIS A 220 -1.62 -14.87 1.21
CA HIS A 220 -0.56 -15.87 1.29
C HIS A 220 -0.98 -17.09 2.11
N SER A 221 -0.48 -18.27 1.71
CA SER A 221 -0.64 -19.50 2.46
C SER A 221 0.34 -19.53 3.63
N LEU A 222 -0.19 -19.71 4.83
CA LEU A 222 0.61 -19.97 6.03
C LEU A 222 0.30 -21.38 6.53
N SER A 223 1.31 -22.22 6.67
CA SER A 223 1.15 -23.57 7.20
C SER A 223 1.02 -23.58 8.74
N SER A 224 1.74 -22.68 9.39
CA SER A 224 1.75 -22.50 10.83
C SER A 224 2.14 -21.07 11.18
N ALA A 225 1.58 -20.52 12.25
CA ALA A 225 1.90 -19.18 12.72
C ALA A 225 1.60 -19.03 14.22
N VAL A 226 2.23 -18.05 14.83
CA VAL A 226 2.08 -17.68 16.23
C VAL A 226 1.39 -16.32 16.33
N LEU A 227 0.40 -16.19 17.19
CA LEU A 227 -0.13 -14.90 17.63
C LEU A 227 0.72 -14.42 18.83
N MET A 228 1.22 -13.19 18.73
CA MET A 228 2.06 -12.56 19.75
C MET A 228 1.40 -11.25 20.23
N ASP A 229 1.20 -11.13 21.51
CA ASP A 229 0.72 -9.92 22.15
C ASP A 229 1.89 -8.96 22.38
N PRO A 230 1.93 -7.77 21.76
CA PRO A 230 3.05 -6.83 21.90
C PRO A 230 3.13 -6.16 23.28
N HIS A 231 2.07 -6.21 24.11
CA HIS A 231 2.06 -5.61 25.45
C HIS A 231 2.62 -6.56 26.51
N THR A 232 2.29 -7.84 26.41
CA THR A 232 2.66 -8.83 27.40
C THR A 232 3.85 -9.70 26.97
N GLY A 233 4.14 -9.73 25.66
CA GLY A 233 5.07 -10.69 25.05
C GLY A 233 4.52 -12.12 25.03
N GLY A 234 3.26 -12.32 25.45
CA GLY A 234 2.61 -13.62 25.42
C GLY A 234 2.40 -14.13 23.99
N THR A 235 2.65 -15.43 23.79
CA THR A 235 2.49 -16.09 22.50
C THR A 235 1.49 -17.24 22.59
N LYS A 236 0.76 -17.46 21.52
CA LYS A 236 -0.11 -18.64 21.37
C LYS A 236 -0.14 -19.10 19.92
N GLN A 237 -0.28 -20.39 19.70
CA GLN A 237 -0.45 -20.95 18.36
C GLN A 237 -1.68 -20.38 17.68
N ALA A 238 -1.54 -19.90 16.45
CA ALA A 238 -2.63 -19.40 15.65
C ALA A 238 -3.51 -20.54 15.14
N GLN A 239 -4.82 -20.37 15.21
CA GLN A 239 -5.78 -21.32 14.64
C GLN A 239 -6.04 -20.92 13.19
N LEU A 240 -5.25 -21.46 12.27
CA LEU A 240 -5.32 -21.17 10.83
C LEU A 240 -6.30 -22.14 10.15
N LYS A 241 -6.99 -21.64 9.12
CA LYS A 241 -7.79 -22.44 8.20
C LYS A 241 -7.31 -22.20 6.78
N THR A 242 -6.83 -23.23 6.11
CA THR A 242 -6.53 -23.18 4.68
C THR A 242 -7.85 -23.18 3.89
N MET A 243 -8.00 -22.23 2.99
CA MET A 243 -9.15 -22.13 2.07
C MET A 243 -8.91 -22.99 0.82
N GLU A 244 -9.98 -23.27 0.07
CA GLU A 244 -9.92 -24.09 -1.16
C GLU A 244 -8.98 -23.49 -2.23
N ASP A 245 -8.86 -22.18 -2.25
CA ASP A 245 -8.00 -21.45 -3.17
C ASP A 245 -6.55 -21.23 -2.68
N GLY A 246 -6.17 -21.88 -1.57
CA GLY A 246 -4.84 -21.83 -0.98
C GLY A 246 -4.58 -20.65 -0.07
N ARG A 247 -5.52 -19.70 0.07
CA ARG A 247 -5.42 -18.61 1.03
C ARG A 247 -5.55 -19.08 2.47
N THR A 248 -5.11 -18.26 3.40
CA THR A 248 -5.22 -18.55 4.85
C THR A 248 -6.28 -17.68 5.50
N ALA A 249 -7.18 -18.28 6.27
CA ALA A 249 -8.13 -17.56 7.10
C ALA A 249 -7.80 -17.72 8.58
N ILE A 250 -7.98 -16.63 9.35
CA ILE A 250 -7.81 -16.60 10.81
C ILE A 250 -8.88 -15.69 11.43
N SER A 251 -9.46 -16.14 12.56
CA SER A 251 -10.34 -15.28 13.34
C SER A 251 -9.53 -14.53 14.40
N ILE A 252 -9.64 -13.22 14.42
CA ILE A 252 -8.98 -12.34 15.40
C ILE A 252 -10.04 -11.55 16.16
N HIS A 253 -9.89 -11.52 17.49
CA HIS A 253 -10.65 -10.68 18.40
C HIS A 253 -9.71 -9.71 19.11
N LEU A 254 -10.01 -8.42 19.07
CA LEU A 254 -9.24 -7.37 19.72
C LEU A 254 -10.16 -6.42 20.50
N TYR A 255 -9.76 -6.13 21.74
CA TYR A 255 -10.36 -5.07 22.53
C TYR A 255 -9.96 -3.67 22.01
N PRO A 256 -10.63 -2.60 22.47
CA PRO A 256 -10.21 -1.23 22.13
C PRO A 256 -8.71 -0.99 22.39
N ASN A 257 -8.03 -0.38 21.42
CA ASN A 257 -6.59 -0.08 21.46
C ASN A 257 -5.67 -1.31 21.63
N GLN A 258 -6.19 -2.50 21.44
CA GLN A 258 -5.39 -3.71 21.44
C GLN A 258 -4.81 -4.00 20.05
N SER A 259 -3.66 -4.66 20.05
CA SER A 259 -3.02 -5.13 18.83
C SER A 259 -2.43 -6.52 19.00
N VAL A 260 -2.15 -7.18 17.88
CA VAL A 260 -1.55 -8.51 17.85
C VAL A 260 -0.64 -8.63 16.63
N PHE A 261 0.46 -9.36 16.76
CA PHE A 261 1.23 -9.86 15.64
C PHE A 261 0.79 -11.28 15.29
N LEU A 262 0.68 -11.54 14.00
CA LEU A 262 0.62 -12.89 13.44
C LEU A 262 1.97 -13.14 12.74
N VAL A 263 2.73 -14.09 13.26
CA VAL A 263 4.11 -14.34 12.85
C VAL A 263 4.22 -15.77 12.32
N ASP A 264 4.74 -15.91 11.11
CA ASP A 264 5.09 -17.20 10.54
C ASP A 264 6.06 -17.96 11.48
N ASP A 265 5.78 -19.22 11.78
CA ASP A 265 6.59 -20.04 12.71
C ASP A 265 8.06 -20.16 12.27
N GLY A 266 8.32 -20.15 10.97
CA GLY A 266 9.70 -20.16 10.45
C GLY A 266 10.51 -18.96 10.93
N LEU A 267 9.89 -17.79 11.07
CA LEU A 267 10.55 -16.59 11.60
C LEU A 267 10.82 -16.68 13.10
N VAL A 268 9.94 -17.30 13.87
CA VAL A 268 10.10 -17.52 15.32
C VAL A 268 11.25 -18.46 15.61
N ASN A 269 11.31 -19.59 14.88
CA ASN A 269 12.30 -20.64 15.08
C ASN A 269 13.74 -20.21 14.71
N GLN A 270 13.89 -19.33 13.72
CA GLN A 270 15.22 -18.82 13.31
C GLN A 270 15.87 -17.88 14.33
N ASN A 271 15.09 -17.23 15.19
CA ASN A 271 15.57 -16.14 16.02
C ASN A 271 15.69 -16.47 17.52
N GLY A 272 15.47 -17.71 17.94
CA GLY A 272 15.65 -18.11 19.35
C GLY A 272 14.76 -17.35 20.35
N MET A 273 13.66 -16.78 19.91
CA MET A 273 12.80 -15.88 20.72
C MET A 273 12.21 -16.55 21.98
N GLN A 274 12.31 -17.87 22.11
CA GLN A 274 11.88 -18.59 23.30
C GLN A 274 12.89 -18.50 24.45
N GLU A 275 14.18 -18.35 24.20
CA GLU A 275 15.21 -18.34 25.26
C GLU A 275 15.39 -16.97 25.94
N GLU A 276 15.22 -15.84 25.24
CA GLU A 276 15.39 -14.53 25.85
C GLU A 276 14.26 -14.14 26.84
N ALA A 277 13.03 -14.57 26.57
CA ALA A 277 11.89 -14.27 27.44
C ALA A 277 11.97 -14.98 28.81
N GLU A 278 12.63 -16.14 28.89
CA GLU A 278 12.87 -16.87 30.16
C GLU A 278 14.11 -16.36 30.91
N SER A 279 15.16 -15.94 30.20
CA SER A 279 16.41 -15.45 30.85
C SER A 279 16.24 -14.06 31.48
N GLU A 280 15.49 -13.15 30.86
CA GLU A 280 15.19 -11.83 31.43
C GLU A 280 14.27 -11.90 32.66
N ARG A 281 13.33 -12.83 32.72
CA ARG A 281 12.48 -13.03 33.91
C ARG A 281 13.26 -13.52 35.13
N SER A 282 14.37 -14.20 34.95
CA SER A 282 15.20 -14.68 36.06
C SER A 282 16.09 -13.57 36.66
N SER A 283 16.45 -12.55 35.86
CA SER A 283 17.34 -11.44 36.31
C SER A 283 16.63 -10.36 37.11
N TYR A 284 15.31 -10.26 37.06
CA TYR A 284 14.49 -9.31 37.85
C TYR A 284 13.96 -9.89 39.19
N ARG A 285 14.33 -11.13 39.55
CA ARG A 285 13.95 -11.79 40.82
C ARG A 285 15.09 -12.06 41.79
N SER A 286 16.27 -11.46 41.60
CA SER A 286 17.37 -11.55 42.54
C SER A 286 17.65 -10.19 43.21
#